data_dd767e040fda63dbbe7b4a0637629791
#
_entry.id   dd767e040fda63dbbe7b4a0637629791
#
_cell.length_a   1.000
_cell.length_b   1.000
_cell.length_c   1.000
_cell.angle_alpha   90.00
_cell.angle_beta   90.00
_cell.angle_gamma   90.00
#
_symmetry.space_group_name_H-M   'P 1'
#
loop_
_entity.id
_entity.type
_entity.pdbx_description
1 polymer ?
#
loop_
_entity_poly.entity_id
_entity_poly.type
_entity_poly.pdbx_seq_one_letter_code
_entity_poly.pdbx_strand_id
1 'polypeptide(L)'
;MSTKHAWLVAVLTVIPFPSSAQEKPFVMPLVPAADWHQLDSQPLSISAISKYGGDPAVEQEYGVKSLELRTYQLGKRLMQVVVEPAADATSAYGLLTFYQTPAMTSEKGIQLAIRDANQSLMVRGKNFIRFLHGKDSPPSESDYQALLIFVGGSKPSASAIGTLPTPMPSKGLVPGSEKYLLGLEAAKRVLPSFRSDLIGFEYGAEVQLGQYKNDKGAPTLVSISYPTPQIARVRFGALKNFLGLNQDKGEASTYGTRHGSYVFLVLNAGNEGTATALMNLFQVTQGVTWDQRYVTEASFTRQLVQMILAIFLLTIFLIGACIVAGILFFLSRRFAAKFFPESSWGHTDEDQLIRLNLKT
;
A
#
# COMPACT_ATOMS: atom_id res chain seq x y z
N MET A 1 58.96 5.99 -33.07
CA MET A 1 57.55 5.89 -33.50
C MET A 1 56.76 5.37 -32.32
N SER A 2 55.83 6.22 -31.83
CA SER A 2 55.12 6.06 -30.56
C SER A 2 53.84 5.21 -30.79
N THR A 3 53.75 4.08 -30.15
CA THR A 3 52.55 3.26 -30.11
C THR A 3 51.73 3.59 -28.86
N LYS A 4 50.61 4.26 -29.07
CA LYS A 4 49.64 4.63 -28.01
C LYS A 4 48.86 3.38 -27.59
N HIS A 5 48.99 2.99 -26.33
CA HIS A 5 48.11 1.99 -25.71
C HIS A 5 46.78 2.65 -25.34
N ALA A 6 45.71 2.25 -26.02
CA ALA A 6 44.36 2.62 -25.67
C ALA A 6 43.86 1.70 -24.54
N TRP A 7 43.72 2.25 -23.33
CA TRP A 7 43.02 1.61 -22.21
C TRP A 7 41.52 1.86 -22.35
N LEU A 8 40.78 0.80 -22.56
CA LEU A 8 39.32 0.82 -22.55
C LEU A 8 38.89 0.85 -21.09
N VAL A 9 38.63 2.04 -20.56
CA VAL A 9 38.04 2.23 -19.23
C VAL A 9 36.54 2.06 -19.39
N ALA A 10 35.98 0.93 -18.91
CA ALA A 10 34.56 0.76 -18.78
C ALA A 10 34.03 1.68 -17.65
N VAL A 11 33.44 2.79 -18.05
CA VAL A 11 32.77 3.69 -17.12
C VAL A 11 31.41 3.02 -16.71
N LEU A 12 31.39 2.45 -15.52
CA LEU A 12 30.17 2.01 -14.89
C LEU A 12 29.37 3.27 -14.50
N THR A 13 28.43 3.68 -15.33
CA THR A 13 27.47 4.72 -14.99
C THR A 13 26.53 4.18 -13.91
N VAL A 14 26.80 4.55 -12.66
CA VAL A 14 25.85 4.39 -11.55
C VAL A 14 24.70 5.33 -11.84
N ILE A 15 23.57 4.78 -12.30
CA ILE A 15 22.31 5.52 -12.43
C ILE A 15 21.84 5.79 -10.99
N PRO A 16 21.77 7.07 -10.54
CA PRO A 16 21.20 7.35 -9.24
C PRO A 16 19.71 7.00 -9.29
N PHE A 17 19.31 6.00 -8.50
CA PHE A 17 17.89 5.81 -8.22
C PHE A 17 17.35 7.11 -7.63
N PRO A 18 16.19 7.61 -8.10
CA PRO A 18 15.57 8.76 -7.48
C PRO A 18 15.32 8.41 -6.02
N SER A 19 16.02 9.09 -5.13
CA SER A 19 15.77 9.08 -3.70
C SER A 19 14.28 9.37 -3.53
N SER A 20 13.53 8.44 -2.97
CA SER A 20 12.15 8.69 -2.55
C SER A 20 12.18 9.95 -1.71
N ALA A 21 11.53 11.01 -2.18
CA ALA A 21 11.43 12.25 -1.45
C ALA A 21 10.84 11.92 -0.08
N GLN A 22 11.69 11.95 0.94
CA GLN A 22 11.29 11.66 2.31
C GLN A 22 10.28 12.74 2.70
N GLU A 23 9.01 12.38 2.75
CA GLU A 23 7.93 13.29 3.10
C GLU A 23 8.24 13.84 4.50
N LYS A 24 8.38 15.17 4.60
CA LYS A 24 8.66 15.81 5.89
C LYS A 24 7.54 15.42 6.86
N PRO A 25 7.87 14.99 8.08
CA PRO A 25 6.86 14.65 9.06
C PRO A 25 5.92 15.86 9.25
N PHE A 26 4.61 15.59 9.21
CA PHE A 26 3.64 16.63 9.51
C PHE A 26 3.82 17.07 10.95
N VAL A 27 4.14 18.34 11.13
CA VAL A 27 4.18 18.98 12.45
C VAL A 27 2.97 19.89 12.53
N MET A 28 2.10 19.63 13.50
CA MET A 28 0.93 20.46 13.69
C MET A 28 1.35 21.89 14.09
N PRO A 29 0.84 22.93 13.42
CA PRO A 29 1.21 24.31 13.71
C PRO A 29 0.90 24.70 15.16
N LEU A 30 1.79 25.48 15.76
CA LEU A 30 1.59 25.99 17.14
C LEU A 30 0.49 27.05 17.19
N VAL A 31 0.40 27.87 16.12
CA VAL A 31 -0.62 28.91 16.00
C VAL A 31 -1.38 28.63 14.70
N PRO A 32 -2.64 28.16 14.75
CA PRO A 32 -3.34 27.68 13.57
C PRO A 32 -3.79 28.81 12.68
N ALA A 33 -4.52 29.72 12.90
CA ALA A 33 -4.97 30.79 12.04
C ALA A 33 -5.24 32.06 12.85
N ALA A 34 -5.45 33.17 12.15
CA ALA A 34 -5.66 34.45 12.76
C ALA A 34 -6.48 34.38 14.08
N ASP A 35 -5.89 34.87 15.14
CA ASP A 35 -6.50 35.03 16.47
C ASP A 35 -6.78 33.77 17.31
N TRP A 36 -6.51 32.56 16.80
CA TRP A 36 -6.52 31.36 17.63
C TRP A 36 -5.25 31.23 18.46
N HIS A 37 -5.39 31.04 19.78
CA HIS A 37 -4.27 30.82 20.68
C HIS A 37 -4.28 29.40 21.20
N GLN A 38 -3.13 28.73 21.17
CA GLN A 38 -2.97 27.44 21.82
C GLN A 38 -2.90 27.64 23.33
N LEU A 39 -3.82 27.00 24.05
CA LEU A 39 -3.81 27.00 25.54
C LEU A 39 -2.95 25.88 26.08
N ASP A 40 -3.05 24.69 25.49
CA ASP A 40 -2.41 23.50 26.02
C ASP A 40 -2.05 22.53 24.87
N SER A 41 -1.03 21.72 25.12
CA SER A 41 -0.63 20.61 24.26
C SER A 41 -0.09 19.49 25.15
N GLN A 42 -0.70 18.31 25.06
CA GLN A 42 -0.29 17.17 25.86
C GLN A 42 -0.26 15.87 25.02
N PRO A 43 0.78 15.05 25.20
CA PRO A 43 0.77 13.69 24.67
C PRO A 43 -0.21 12.85 25.48
N LEU A 44 -0.96 11.99 24.79
CA LEU A 44 -1.89 11.05 25.39
C LEU A 44 -1.55 9.62 25.02
N SER A 45 -1.86 8.71 25.95
CA SER A 45 -1.86 7.28 25.64
C SER A 45 -3.06 6.92 24.74
N ILE A 46 -2.91 5.87 23.95
CA ILE A 46 -3.99 5.43 23.05
C ILE A 46 -5.30 5.10 23.77
N SER A 47 -5.22 4.62 25.01
CA SER A 47 -6.41 4.33 25.82
C SER A 47 -7.28 5.56 26.10
N ALA A 48 -6.69 6.76 26.09
CA ALA A 48 -7.40 8.00 26.32
C ALA A 48 -8.33 8.39 25.15
N ILE A 49 -8.13 7.81 23.96
CA ILE A 49 -8.90 8.17 22.76
C ILE A 49 -10.41 7.95 22.93
N SER A 50 -10.82 7.01 23.80
CA SER A 50 -12.23 6.74 24.09
C SER A 50 -12.97 7.98 24.60
N LYS A 51 -12.28 8.92 25.26
CA LYS A 51 -12.85 10.19 25.71
C LYS A 51 -13.14 11.15 24.57
N TYR A 52 -12.52 10.92 23.43
CA TYR A 52 -12.60 11.76 22.23
C TYR A 52 -13.33 11.05 21.06
N GLY A 53 -14.10 10.01 21.37
CA GLY A 53 -14.93 9.30 20.40
C GLY A 53 -14.19 8.27 19.55
N GLY A 54 -12.95 7.90 19.94
CA GLY A 54 -12.19 6.84 19.30
C GLY A 54 -12.31 5.49 20.00
N ASP A 55 -11.83 4.44 19.32
CA ASP A 55 -11.76 3.06 19.80
C ASP A 55 -10.30 2.62 19.87
N PRO A 56 -9.72 2.42 21.05
CA PRO A 56 -8.30 2.07 21.18
C PRO A 56 -7.88 0.81 20.43
N ALA A 57 -8.76 -0.19 20.35
CA ALA A 57 -8.44 -1.43 19.67
C ALA A 57 -8.37 -1.24 18.14
N VAL A 58 -9.29 -0.45 17.61
CA VAL A 58 -9.30 -0.08 16.18
C VAL A 58 -8.09 0.80 15.86
N GLU A 59 -7.85 1.87 16.67
CA GLU A 59 -6.69 2.75 16.44
C GLU A 59 -5.36 1.97 16.39
N GLN A 60 -5.20 0.95 17.27
CA GLN A 60 -4.01 0.10 17.27
C GLN A 60 -3.87 -0.72 15.98
N GLU A 61 -4.97 -1.22 15.41
CA GLU A 61 -4.95 -1.95 14.13
C GLU A 61 -4.45 -1.07 12.97
N TYR A 62 -4.74 0.24 13.01
CA TYR A 62 -4.25 1.20 12.03
C TYR A 62 -2.88 1.78 12.38
N GLY A 63 -2.22 1.24 13.41
CA GLY A 63 -0.85 1.55 13.79
C GLY A 63 -0.68 2.83 14.60
N VAL A 64 -1.75 3.38 15.16
CA VAL A 64 -1.67 4.50 16.10
C VAL A 64 -1.06 4.02 17.43
N LYS A 65 0.02 4.66 17.86
CA LYS A 65 0.74 4.31 19.10
C LYS A 65 0.63 5.36 20.18
N SER A 66 0.47 6.60 19.79
CA SER A 66 0.39 7.76 20.66
C SER A 66 -0.47 8.83 20.01
N LEU A 67 -1.01 9.72 20.81
CA LEU A 67 -1.87 10.82 20.40
C LEU A 67 -1.28 12.13 20.88
N GLU A 68 -1.63 13.21 20.21
CA GLU A 68 -1.38 14.57 20.71
C GLU A 68 -2.71 15.32 20.81
N LEU A 69 -3.06 15.77 22.01
CA LEU A 69 -4.22 16.63 22.23
C LEU A 69 -3.74 18.08 22.30
N ARG A 70 -4.34 18.95 21.50
CA ARG A 70 -4.16 20.40 21.58
C ARG A 70 -5.48 21.08 21.84
N THR A 71 -5.46 22.07 22.73
CA THR A 71 -6.61 22.93 22.99
C THR A 71 -6.31 24.33 22.49
N TYR A 72 -7.18 24.84 21.64
CA TYR A 72 -7.11 26.18 21.08
C TYR A 72 -8.27 27.02 21.59
N GLN A 73 -8.03 28.32 21.74
CA GLN A 73 -9.02 29.32 22.19
C GLN A 73 -9.11 30.49 21.21
N LEU A 74 -10.32 30.92 20.91
CA LEU A 74 -10.61 32.15 20.20
C LEU A 74 -11.70 32.94 20.98
N GLY A 75 -11.30 33.95 21.72
CA GLY A 75 -12.19 34.64 22.68
C GLY A 75 -12.69 33.67 23.75
N LYS A 76 -13.99 33.41 23.81
CA LYS A 76 -14.61 32.41 24.72
C LYS A 76 -14.76 31.03 24.12
N ARG A 77 -14.45 30.85 22.84
CA ARG A 77 -14.63 29.59 22.12
C ARG A 77 -13.43 28.69 22.31
N LEU A 78 -13.68 27.41 22.54
CA LEU A 78 -12.66 26.37 22.67
C LEU A 78 -12.79 25.35 21.55
N MET A 79 -11.65 24.88 21.08
CA MET A 79 -11.56 23.76 20.15
C MET A 79 -10.47 22.81 20.58
N GLN A 80 -10.81 21.54 20.70
CA GLN A 80 -9.85 20.47 20.94
C GLN A 80 -9.53 19.78 19.63
N VAL A 81 -8.25 19.56 19.39
CA VAL A 81 -7.74 18.88 18.20
C VAL A 81 -6.90 17.70 18.65
N VAL A 82 -7.31 16.52 18.25
CA VAL A 82 -6.57 15.27 18.50
C VAL A 82 -5.87 14.86 17.21
N VAL A 83 -4.57 14.69 17.28
CA VAL A 83 -3.74 14.19 16.16
C VAL A 83 -3.34 12.76 16.48
N GLU A 84 -3.65 11.87 15.55
CA GLU A 84 -3.46 10.43 15.65
C GLU A 84 -2.54 9.98 14.49
N PRO A 85 -1.21 9.85 14.73
CA PRO A 85 -0.30 9.35 13.70
C PRO A 85 -0.53 7.86 13.45
N ALA A 86 -1.11 7.49 12.31
CA ALA A 86 -1.28 6.13 11.86
C ALA A 86 0.02 5.54 11.27
N ALA A 87 0.00 4.27 10.87
CA ALA A 87 1.16 3.62 10.25
C ALA A 87 1.60 4.33 8.96
N ASP A 88 0.63 4.66 8.10
CA ASP A 88 0.81 5.32 6.82
C ASP A 88 -0.45 6.13 6.42
N ALA A 89 -0.42 6.73 5.23
CA ALA A 89 -1.53 7.52 4.71
C ALA A 89 -2.79 6.66 4.44
N THR A 90 -2.62 5.41 4.06
CA THR A 90 -3.72 4.47 3.79
C THR A 90 -4.41 4.08 5.10
N SER A 91 -3.63 3.85 6.15
CA SER A 91 -4.13 3.61 7.52
C SER A 91 -4.90 4.81 8.06
N ALA A 92 -4.39 6.04 7.88
CA ALA A 92 -5.11 7.25 8.26
C ALA A 92 -6.43 7.43 7.49
N TYR A 93 -6.44 7.12 6.20
CA TYR A 93 -7.66 7.06 5.38
C TYR A 93 -8.64 6.00 5.90
N GLY A 94 -8.14 4.84 6.30
CA GLY A 94 -8.95 3.80 6.91
C GLY A 94 -9.67 4.28 8.18
N LEU A 95 -8.97 4.99 9.06
CA LEU A 95 -9.59 5.62 10.24
C LEU A 95 -10.66 6.64 9.84
N LEU A 96 -10.39 7.50 8.85
CA LEU A 96 -11.38 8.46 8.37
C LEU A 96 -12.66 7.75 7.92
N THR A 97 -12.54 6.72 7.07
CA THR A 97 -13.69 5.98 6.58
C THR A 97 -14.37 5.18 7.68
N PHE A 98 -13.60 4.62 8.64
CA PHE A 98 -14.17 3.89 9.78
C PHE A 98 -15.09 4.77 10.62
N TYR A 99 -14.65 5.99 10.96
CA TYR A 99 -15.45 6.93 11.78
C TYR A 99 -16.46 7.74 10.98
N GLN A 100 -16.41 7.74 9.66
CA GLN A 100 -17.40 8.38 8.82
C GLN A 100 -18.77 7.78 9.05
N THR A 101 -19.78 8.63 9.18
CA THR A 101 -21.19 8.25 9.27
C THR A 101 -21.98 8.83 8.10
N PRO A 102 -23.16 8.29 7.78
CA PRO A 102 -24.03 8.86 6.73
C PRO A 102 -24.49 10.29 7.01
N ALA A 103 -24.45 10.74 8.27
CA ALA A 103 -24.79 12.10 8.66
C ALA A 103 -23.66 13.11 8.39
N MET A 104 -22.43 12.64 8.17
CA MET A 104 -21.29 13.51 7.88
C MET A 104 -21.27 13.94 6.42
N THR A 105 -20.89 15.17 6.19
CA THR A 105 -20.74 15.77 4.86
C THR A 105 -19.27 16.09 4.58
N SER A 106 -18.88 16.05 3.31
CA SER A 106 -17.52 16.44 2.90
C SER A 106 -17.33 17.95 3.07
N GLU A 107 -16.14 18.33 3.52
CA GLU A 107 -15.74 19.75 3.62
C GLU A 107 -15.44 20.33 2.25
N LYS A 108 -15.97 21.53 2.01
CA LYS A 108 -15.72 22.22 0.74
C LYS A 108 -14.26 22.66 0.62
N GLY A 109 -13.62 22.28 -0.46
CA GLY A 109 -12.24 22.72 -0.78
C GLY A 109 -11.14 21.98 -0.01
N ILE A 110 -11.47 21.05 0.88
CA ILE A 110 -10.52 20.25 1.64
C ILE A 110 -10.74 18.77 1.33
N GLN A 111 -9.73 18.15 0.73
CA GLN A 111 -9.79 16.73 0.43
C GLN A 111 -9.62 15.90 1.72
N LEU A 112 -10.29 14.76 1.77
CA LEU A 112 -10.25 13.83 2.91
C LEU A 112 -10.62 14.51 4.24
N ALA A 113 -11.61 15.38 4.20
CA ALA A 113 -12.21 16.02 5.37
C ALA A 113 -13.73 15.91 5.32
N ILE A 114 -14.30 15.50 6.45
CA ILE A 114 -15.73 15.28 6.65
C ILE A 114 -16.15 15.87 7.98
N ARG A 115 -17.40 16.29 8.11
CA ARG A 115 -17.91 16.85 9.37
C ARG A 115 -19.37 16.51 9.65
N ASP A 116 -19.71 16.61 10.92
CA ASP A 116 -21.06 16.74 11.44
C ASP A 116 -21.18 17.96 12.41
N ALA A 117 -22.24 18.03 13.16
CA ALA A 117 -22.48 19.13 14.11
C ALA A 117 -21.47 19.17 15.27
N ASN A 118 -20.86 18.05 15.63
CA ASN A 118 -20.05 17.90 16.84
C ASN A 118 -18.56 17.85 16.57
N GLN A 119 -18.17 17.40 15.40
CA GLN A 119 -16.75 17.17 15.06
C GLN A 119 -16.49 17.28 13.57
N SER A 120 -15.22 17.48 13.25
CA SER A 120 -14.69 17.25 11.91
C SER A 120 -13.51 16.31 11.97
N LEU A 121 -13.44 15.46 10.97
CA LEU A 121 -12.42 14.46 10.78
C LEU A 121 -11.66 14.74 9.50
N MET A 122 -10.33 14.64 9.55
CA MET A 122 -9.46 14.96 8.42
C MET A 122 -8.27 14.00 8.36
N VAL A 123 -7.78 13.77 7.15
CA VAL A 123 -6.50 13.08 6.93
C VAL A 123 -5.47 14.03 6.33
N ARG A 124 -4.27 14.04 6.92
CA ARG A 124 -3.13 14.77 6.40
C ARG A 124 -1.88 13.89 6.43
N GLY A 125 -1.42 13.45 5.26
CA GLY A 125 -0.39 12.41 5.18
C GLY A 125 -0.81 11.18 5.98
N LYS A 126 0.03 10.72 6.89
CA LYS A 126 -0.28 9.60 7.80
C LYS A 126 -1.06 9.99 9.06
N ASN A 127 -1.42 11.26 9.23
CA ASN A 127 -2.11 11.70 10.44
C ASN A 127 -3.62 11.73 10.20
N PHE A 128 -4.35 11.07 11.09
CA PHE A 128 -5.77 11.24 11.25
C PHE A 128 -6.01 12.30 12.32
N ILE A 129 -6.87 13.27 12.06
CA ILE A 129 -7.05 14.47 12.87
C ILE A 129 -8.52 14.64 13.19
N ARG A 130 -8.84 14.78 14.48
CA ARG A 130 -10.19 15.07 14.97
C ARG A 130 -10.24 16.50 15.50
N PHE A 131 -11.17 17.27 15.02
CA PHE A 131 -11.54 18.56 15.56
C PHE A 131 -12.83 18.40 16.35
N LEU A 132 -12.79 18.60 17.67
CA LEU A 132 -13.94 18.47 18.54
C LEU A 132 -14.50 19.84 18.86
N HIS A 133 -15.73 20.09 18.46
CA HIS A 133 -16.39 21.36 18.70
C HIS A 133 -16.87 21.43 20.14
N GLY A 134 -16.63 22.57 20.80
CA GLY A 134 -17.20 22.83 22.11
C GLY A 134 -18.71 22.98 22.03
N LYS A 135 -19.43 22.26 22.88
CA LYS A 135 -20.91 22.27 22.89
C LYS A 135 -21.49 23.65 23.20
N ASP A 136 -20.81 24.41 24.06
CA ASP A 136 -21.32 25.69 24.61
C ASP A 136 -20.98 26.91 23.74
N SER A 137 -20.02 26.82 22.89
CA SER A 137 -19.56 27.93 22.04
C SER A 137 -18.87 27.40 20.78
N PRO A 138 -19.63 26.84 19.82
CA PRO A 138 -19.02 26.37 18.59
C PRO A 138 -18.37 27.55 17.87
N PRO A 139 -17.19 27.32 17.20
CA PRO A 139 -16.58 28.34 16.36
C PRO A 139 -17.53 28.76 15.24
N SER A 140 -17.41 29.99 14.76
CA SER A 140 -18.15 30.40 13.58
C SER A 140 -17.66 29.58 12.38
N GLU A 141 -18.49 29.46 11.34
CA GLU A 141 -18.11 28.72 10.12
C GLU A 141 -16.79 29.25 9.54
N SER A 142 -16.59 30.58 9.50
CA SER A 142 -15.38 31.21 8.99
C SER A 142 -14.13 30.89 9.83
N ASP A 143 -14.25 30.93 11.16
CA ASP A 143 -13.14 30.59 12.07
C ASP A 143 -12.73 29.13 11.91
N TYR A 144 -13.72 28.28 11.79
CA TYR A 144 -13.55 26.87 11.63
C TYR A 144 -12.88 26.51 10.29
N GLN A 145 -13.39 27.12 9.18
CA GLN A 145 -12.79 26.94 7.86
C GLN A 145 -11.34 27.43 7.82
N ALA A 146 -11.04 28.58 8.45
CA ALA A 146 -9.68 29.08 8.56
C ALA A 146 -8.76 28.08 9.28
N LEU A 147 -9.22 27.48 10.37
CA LEU A 147 -8.47 26.47 11.13
C LEU A 147 -8.24 25.20 10.28
N LEU A 148 -9.27 24.70 9.61
CA LEU A 148 -9.16 23.53 8.73
C LEU A 148 -8.19 23.74 7.57
N ILE A 149 -8.26 24.89 6.90
CA ILE A 149 -7.35 25.23 5.79
C ILE A 149 -5.92 25.31 6.30
N PHE A 150 -5.71 25.92 7.47
CA PHE A 150 -4.38 26.08 8.05
C PHE A 150 -3.75 24.74 8.41
N VAL A 151 -4.50 23.85 9.07
CA VAL A 151 -4.02 22.50 9.44
C VAL A 151 -3.96 21.58 8.21
N GLY A 152 -4.97 21.60 7.35
CA GLY A 152 -5.06 20.77 6.17
C GLY A 152 -4.11 21.18 5.04
N GLY A 153 -3.73 22.47 4.99
CA GLY A 153 -3.02 23.05 3.84
C GLY A 153 -3.92 23.11 2.60
N SER A 154 -3.51 23.88 1.61
CA SER A 154 -4.31 24.10 0.40
C SER A 154 -4.35 22.94 -0.60
N LYS A 155 -3.44 21.97 -0.48
CA LYS A 155 -3.40 20.78 -1.36
C LYS A 155 -2.79 19.58 -0.61
N PRO A 156 -3.42 18.40 -0.65
CA PRO A 156 -2.73 17.18 -0.25
C PRO A 156 -1.53 16.95 -1.17
N SER A 157 -0.47 16.38 -0.65
CA SER A 157 0.66 15.96 -1.49
C SER A 157 0.16 14.97 -2.55
N ALA A 158 0.49 15.21 -3.81
CA ALA A 158 0.11 14.31 -4.91
C ALA A 158 0.61 12.88 -4.69
N SER A 159 1.72 12.71 -3.95
CA SER A 159 2.26 11.40 -3.56
C SER A 159 1.36 10.66 -2.55
N ALA A 160 0.69 11.38 -1.66
CA ALA A 160 -0.22 10.76 -0.69
C ALA A 160 -1.50 10.23 -1.35
N ILE A 161 -2.00 10.92 -2.38
CA ILE A 161 -3.22 10.50 -3.11
C ILE A 161 -2.95 9.23 -3.95
N GLY A 162 -1.77 9.08 -4.52
CA GLY A 162 -1.41 7.93 -5.35
C GLY A 162 -1.32 6.60 -4.61
N THR A 163 -1.26 6.61 -3.27
CA THR A 163 -1.20 5.41 -2.43
C THR A 163 -2.56 5.01 -1.84
N LEU A 164 -3.58 5.86 -1.97
CA LEU A 164 -4.90 5.56 -1.44
C LEU A 164 -5.59 4.46 -2.26
N PRO A 165 -6.44 3.65 -1.61
CA PRO A 165 -7.25 2.65 -2.31
C PRO A 165 -8.14 3.30 -3.37
N THR A 166 -8.37 2.57 -4.47
CA THR A 166 -9.32 3.02 -5.49
C THR A 166 -10.72 3.15 -4.86
N PRO A 167 -11.41 4.28 -5.02
CA PRO A 167 -12.74 4.47 -4.43
C PRO A 167 -13.73 3.40 -4.89
N MET A 168 -14.70 3.09 -4.03
CA MET A 168 -15.82 2.23 -4.40
C MET A 168 -16.64 2.84 -5.54
N PRO A 169 -17.24 2.04 -6.44
CA PRO A 169 -18.08 2.54 -7.51
C PRO A 169 -19.18 3.46 -6.99
N SER A 170 -19.25 4.70 -7.47
CA SER A 170 -20.17 5.72 -6.96
C SER A 170 -21.64 5.51 -7.34
N LYS A 171 -21.90 4.75 -8.42
CA LYS A 171 -23.27 4.52 -8.90
C LYS A 171 -24.09 3.70 -7.90
N GLY A 172 -25.05 4.34 -7.25
CA GLY A 172 -25.92 3.72 -6.25
C GLY A 172 -25.30 3.56 -4.85
N LEU A 173 -24.05 4.00 -4.66
CA LEU A 173 -23.38 3.99 -3.36
C LEU A 173 -24.12 4.93 -2.38
N VAL A 174 -24.37 4.44 -1.18
CA VAL A 174 -24.93 5.25 -0.09
C VAL A 174 -23.82 6.17 0.43
N PRO A 175 -23.99 7.48 0.43
CA PRO A 175 -22.99 8.41 0.93
C PRO A 175 -22.57 8.06 2.37
N GLY A 176 -21.27 8.10 2.64
CA GLY A 176 -20.71 7.81 3.97
C GLY A 176 -20.69 6.33 4.38
N SER A 177 -21.13 5.42 3.51
CA SER A 177 -21.10 3.98 3.79
C SER A 177 -19.78 3.31 3.39
N GLU A 178 -18.94 3.99 2.65
CA GLU A 178 -17.63 3.45 2.26
C GLU A 178 -16.74 3.26 3.47
N LYS A 179 -16.13 2.06 3.59
CA LYS A 179 -15.21 1.71 4.65
C LYS A 179 -13.97 1.04 4.07
N TYR A 180 -12.82 1.34 4.65
CA TYR A 180 -11.56 0.68 4.37
C TYR A 180 -10.99 0.08 5.65
N LEU A 181 -10.90 -1.25 5.70
CA LEU A 181 -10.60 -2.01 6.91
C LEU A 181 -9.28 -2.76 6.75
N LEU A 182 -8.42 -2.62 7.74
CA LEU A 182 -7.09 -3.25 7.80
C LEU A 182 -6.98 -4.31 8.90
N GLY A 183 -8.00 -4.47 9.74
CA GLY A 183 -7.93 -5.37 10.86
C GLY A 183 -9.26 -5.96 11.30
N LEU A 184 -9.14 -6.96 12.17
CA LEU A 184 -10.26 -7.76 12.64
C LEU A 184 -11.21 -6.95 13.54
N GLU A 185 -10.66 -6.07 14.40
CA GLU A 185 -11.48 -5.30 15.33
C GLU A 185 -12.36 -4.28 14.59
N ALA A 186 -11.79 -3.57 13.61
CA ALA A 186 -12.56 -2.70 12.74
C ALA A 186 -13.64 -3.48 11.96
N ALA A 187 -13.28 -4.64 11.41
CA ALA A 187 -14.22 -5.48 10.65
C ALA A 187 -15.37 -6.01 11.50
N LYS A 188 -15.14 -6.44 12.73
CA LYS A 188 -16.19 -6.86 13.67
C LYS A 188 -17.19 -5.76 13.96
N ARG A 189 -16.74 -4.49 14.06
CA ARG A 189 -17.63 -3.37 14.34
C ARG A 189 -18.45 -2.93 13.13
N VAL A 190 -17.83 -2.99 11.95
CA VAL A 190 -18.51 -2.59 10.69
C VAL A 190 -19.42 -3.68 10.15
N LEU A 191 -19.04 -4.95 10.33
CA LEU A 191 -19.76 -6.13 9.83
C LEU A 191 -20.05 -7.12 10.97
N PRO A 192 -20.88 -6.77 11.97
CA PRO A 192 -21.05 -7.56 13.18
C PRO A 192 -21.65 -8.94 12.92
N SER A 193 -22.47 -9.09 11.87
CA SER A 193 -23.10 -10.36 11.48
C SER A 193 -22.22 -11.21 10.56
N PHE A 194 -21.05 -10.71 10.16
CA PHE A 194 -20.16 -11.42 9.25
C PHE A 194 -19.01 -12.09 10.01
N ARG A 195 -18.62 -13.28 9.56
CA ARG A 195 -17.46 -14.00 10.11
C ARG A 195 -16.14 -13.34 9.65
N SER A 196 -15.84 -12.18 10.24
CA SER A 196 -14.67 -11.37 9.88
C SER A 196 -13.33 -12.08 10.12
N ASP A 197 -13.33 -13.12 10.98
CA ASP A 197 -12.18 -14.02 11.20
C ASP A 197 -11.82 -14.84 9.95
N LEU A 198 -12.77 -15.06 9.03
CA LEU A 198 -12.51 -15.78 7.78
C LEU A 198 -11.79 -14.94 6.72
N ILE A 199 -11.77 -13.62 6.89
CA ILE A 199 -11.11 -12.69 5.95
C ILE A 199 -9.60 -12.95 5.92
N GLY A 200 -8.98 -13.15 7.08
CA GLY A 200 -7.55 -13.46 7.18
C GLY A 200 -6.66 -12.22 7.10
N PHE A 201 -6.96 -11.22 7.92
CA PHE A 201 -6.13 -10.00 8.03
C PHE A 201 -4.68 -10.31 8.41
N GLU A 202 -4.44 -11.41 9.12
CA GLU A 202 -3.10 -11.92 9.46
C GLU A 202 -2.25 -12.29 8.24
N TYR A 203 -2.88 -12.45 7.07
CA TYR A 203 -2.20 -12.68 5.79
C TYR A 203 -2.09 -11.42 4.94
N GLY A 204 -2.31 -10.24 5.52
CA GLY A 204 -2.24 -8.96 4.81
C GLY A 204 -3.45 -8.66 3.94
N ALA A 205 -4.64 -9.13 4.33
CA ALA A 205 -5.88 -8.78 3.64
C ALA A 205 -6.24 -7.32 3.91
N GLU A 206 -6.73 -6.63 2.88
CA GLU A 206 -7.29 -5.29 2.94
C GLU A 206 -8.73 -5.34 2.43
N VAL A 207 -9.65 -4.71 3.13
CA VAL A 207 -11.07 -4.76 2.80
C VAL A 207 -11.62 -3.38 2.49
N GLN A 208 -12.22 -3.24 1.32
CA GLN A 208 -13.09 -2.11 1.01
C GLN A 208 -14.53 -2.58 0.94
N LEU A 209 -15.44 -1.78 1.47
CA LEU A 209 -16.86 -2.08 1.36
C LEU A 209 -17.69 -0.80 1.24
N GLY A 210 -18.88 -0.94 0.69
CA GLY A 210 -19.88 0.11 0.59
C GLY A 210 -21.28 -0.47 0.47
N GLN A 211 -22.26 0.25 1.04
CA GLN A 211 -23.67 -0.09 0.89
C GLN A 211 -24.24 0.55 -0.36
N TYR A 212 -25.08 -0.18 -1.07
CA TYR A 212 -25.71 0.28 -2.31
C TYR A 212 -27.22 0.32 -2.18
N LYS A 213 -27.82 1.34 -2.80
CA LYS A 213 -29.29 1.44 -2.85
C LYS A 213 -29.84 0.41 -3.85
N ASN A 214 -30.83 -0.35 -3.41
CA ASN A 214 -31.62 -1.24 -4.25
C ASN A 214 -33.09 -1.21 -3.79
N ASP A 215 -34.01 -1.47 -4.70
CA ASP A 215 -35.46 -1.48 -4.41
C ASP A 215 -35.86 -2.52 -3.36
N LYS A 216 -35.04 -3.55 -3.16
CA LYS A 216 -35.29 -4.69 -2.27
C LYS A 216 -34.41 -4.73 -1.02
N GLY A 217 -33.67 -3.67 -0.73
CA GLY A 217 -32.77 -3.65 0.43
C GLY A 217 -31.52 -2.80 0.23
N ALA A 218 -30.55 -2.94 1.13
CA ALA A 218 -29.26 -2.26 1.08
C ALA A 218 -28.11 -3.28 0.99
N PRO A 219 -27.87 -3.88 -0.19
CA PRO A 219 -26.77 -4.82 -0.36
C PRO A 219 -25.44 -4.14 -0.10
N THR A 220 -24.51 -4.89 0.52
CA THR A 220 -23.16 -4.42 0.79
C THR A 220 -22.18 -5.12 -0.15
N LEU A 221 -21.54 -4.35 -1.02
CA LEU A 221 -20.44 -4.84 -1.83
C LEU A 221 -19.15 -4.78 -1.00
N VAL A 222 -18.44 -5.90 -0.92
CA VAL A 222 -17.18 -6.07 -0.21
C VAL A 222 -16.11 -6.51 -1.21
N SER A 223 -15.02 -5.78 -1.27
CA SER A 223 -13.81 -6.13 -2.02
C SER A 223 -12.70 -6.45 -1.03
N ILE A 224 -12.15 -7.65 -1.09
CA ILE A 224 -11.03 -8.10 -0.28
C ILE A 224 -9.82 -8.26 -1.20
N SER A 225 -8.79 -7.48 -0.96
CA SER A 225 -7.49 -7.58 -1.64
C SER A 225 -6.53 -8.41 -0.81
N TYR A 226 -5.87 -9.37 -1.44
CA TYR A 226 -4.83 -10.19 -0.81
C TYR A 226 -3.48 -9.96 -1.50
N PRO A 227 -2.35 -10.12 -0.79
CA PRO A 227 -1.03 -9.94 -1.39
C PRO A 227 -0.74 -10.90 -2.54
N THR A 228 -1.37 -12.08 -2.55
CA THR A 228 -1.15 -13.08 -3.60
C THR A 228 -2.45 -13.80 -4.00
N PRO A 229 -2.55 -14.26 -5.27
CA PRO A 229 -3.70 -15.05 -5.74
C PRO A 229 -3.86 -16.38 -4.99
N GLN A 230 -2.80 -16.95 -4.45
CA GLN A 230 -2.81 -18.20 -3.69
C GLN A 230 -3.54 -18.02 -2.37
N ILE A 231 -3.22 -16.95 -1.62
CA ILE A 231 -3.91 -16.60 -0.38
C ILE A 231 -5.39 -16.34 -0.67
N ALA A 232 -5.69 -15.55 -1.71
CA ALA A 232 -7.06 -15.28 -2.14
C ALA A 232 -7.85 -16.57 -2.43
N ARG A 233 -7.23 -17.56 -3.09
CA ARG A 233 -7.86 -18.86 -3.40
C ARG A 233 -8.22 -19.62 -2.12
N VAL A 234 -7.27 -19.73 -1.19
CA VAL A 234 -7.48 -20.45 0.08
C VAL A 234 -8.57 -19.77 0.92
N ARG A 235 -8.51 -18.46 1.06
CA ARG A 235 -9.48 -17.69 1.83
C ARG A 235 -10.87 -17.70 1.18
N PHE A 236 -10.95 -17.57 -0.14
CA PHE A 236 -12.22 -17.69 -0.85
C PHE A 236 -12.86 -19.07 -0.66
N GLY A 237 -12.06 -20.16 -0.64
CA GLY A 237 -12.53 -21.50 -0.30
C GLY A 237 -13.14 -21.58 1.09
N ALA A 238 -12.47 -20.99 2.10
CA ALA A 238 -13.00 -20.93 3.47
C ALA A 238 -14.32 -20.14 3.54
N LEU A 239 -14.36 -18.95 2.92
CA LEU A 239 -15.56 -18.11 2.85
C LEU A 239 -16.71 -18.85 2.15
N LYS A 240 -16.47 -19.52 1.03
CA LYS A 240 -17.46 -20.29 0.30
C LYS A 240 -18.08 -21.41 1.15
N ASN A 241 -17.24 -22.16 1.86
CA ASN A 241 -17.70 -23.28 2.68
C ASN A 241 -18.53 -22.84 3.89
N PHE A 242 -18.10 -21.74 4.57
CA PHE A 242 -18.76 -21.28 5.78
C PHE A 242 -20.01 -20.43 5.50
N LEU A 243 -19.99 -19.55 4.50
CA LEU A 243 -21.09 -18.64 4.22
C LEU A 243 -22.14 -19.26 3.32
N GLY A 244 -21.87 -20.42 2.71
CA GLY A 244 -22.76 -21.01 1.70
C GLY A 244 -22.96 -20.04 0.54
N LEU A 245 -21.85 -19.50 -0.01
CA LEU A 245 -21.89 -18.52 -1.09
C LEU A 245 -22.65 -19.06 -2.31
N ASN A 246 -23.31 -18.17 -3.01
CA ASN A 246 -24.05 -18.43 -4.23
C ASN A 246 -25.26 -19.39 -4.03
N GLN A 247 -25.79 -19.45 -2.82
CA GLN A 247 -27.05 -20.13 -2.51
C GLN A 247 -28.13 -19.08 -2.32
N ASP A 248 -29.29 -19.30 -2.93
CA ASP A 248 -30.44 -18.44 -2.73
C ASP A 248 -31.04 -18.68 -1.33
N LYS A 249 -30.91 -17.67 -0.48
CA LYS A 249 -31.48 -17.64 0.90
C LYS A 249 -32.39 -16.44 1.08
N GLY A 250 -32.98 -15.94 0.00
CA GLY A 250 -33.79 -14.73 0.00
C GLY A 250 -32.94 -13.48 0.29
N GLU A 251 -33.44 -12.55 1.11
CA GLU A 251 -32.76 -11.27 1.40
C GLU A 251 -31.37 -11.44 2.05
N ALA A 252 -31.14 -12.51 2.79
CA ALA A 252 -29.87 -12.82 3.44
C ALA A 252 -28.84 -13.51 2.51
N SER A 253 -29.14 -13.61 1.22
CA SER A 253 -28.26 -14.28 0.26
C SER A 253 -26.92 -13.56 0.12
N THR A 254 -25.85 -14.33 0.20
CA THR A 254 -24.47 -13.85 0.00
C THR A 254 -23.89 -14.49 -1.25
N TYR A 255 -23.47 -13.64 -2.17
CA TYR A 255 -22.82 -14.07 -3.41
C TYR A 255 -21.38 -13.66 -3.42
N GLY A 256 -20.51 -14.44 -4.07
CA GLY A 256 -19.09 -14.12 -4.12
C GLY A 256 -18.40 -14.72 -5.33
N THR A 257 -17.37 -14.02 -5.76
CA THR A 257 -16.47 -14.44 -6.83
C THR A 257 -15.03 -14.08 -6.49
N ARG A 258 -14.08 -14.75 -7.14
CA ARG A 258 -12.67 -14.46 -6.99
C ARG A 258 -12.03 -14.17 -8.34
N HIS A 259 -11.28 -13.10 -8.41
CA HIS A 259 -10.50 -12.72 -9.58
C HIS A 259 -9.06 -12.40 -9.15
N GLY A 260 -8.12 -13.28 -9.50
CA GLY A 260 -6.72 -13.12 -9.11
C GLY A 260 -6.53 -13.08 -7.60
N SER A 261 -5.98 -11.98 -7.11
CA SER A 261 -5.77 -11.68 -5.68
C SER A 261 -6.99 -11.02 -5.01
N TYR A 262 -8.05 -10.73 -5.76
CA TYR A 262 -9.25 -10.11 -5.23
C TYR A 262 -10.37 -11.11 -5.01
N VAL A 263 -11.09 -10.94 -3.90
CA VAL A 263 -12.35 -11.62 -3.60
C VAL A 263 -13.43 -10.57 -3.48
N PHE A 264 -14.51 -10.73 -4.25
CA PHE A 264 -15.69 -9.88 -4.19
C PHE A 264 -16.82 -10.63 -3.56
N LEU A 265 -17.49 -9.99 -2.59
CA LEU A 265 -18.69 -10.52 -1.95
C LEU A 265 -19.79 -9.46 -2.03
N VAL A 266 -21.02 -9.91 -2.21
CA VAL A 266 -22.21 -9.07 -2.03
C VAL A 266 -23.06 -9.68 -0.95
N LEU A 267 -23.14 -8.99 0.19
CA LEU A 267 -23.93 -9.38 1.33
C LEU A 267 -25.34 -8.81 1.17
N ASN A 268 -26.35 -9.56 1.60
CA ASN A 268 -27.76 -9.15 1.54
C ASN A 268 -28.21 -8.77 0.12
N ALA A 269 -27.80 -9.55 -0.87
CA ALA A 269 -28.02 -9.23 -2.28
C ALA A 269 -29.48 -9.39 -2.73
N GLY A 270 -30.27 -10.18 -2.00
CA GLY A 270 -31.63 -10.55 -2.36
C GLY A 270 -31.74 -11.54 -3.51
N ASN A 271 -30.88 -11.43 -4.53
CA ASN A 271 -30.78 -12.37 -5.66
C ASN A 271 -29.45 -12.26 -6.39
N GLU A 272 -29.14 -13.28 -7.23
CA GLU A 272 -27.91 -13.36 -8.01
C GLU A 272 -27.74 -12.22 -9.03
N GLY A 273 -28.83 -11.78 -9.65
CA GLY A 273 -28.80 -10.69 -10.64
C GLY A 273 -28.30 -9.38 -10.02
N THR A 274 -28.77 -9.03 -8.83
CA THR A 274 -28.29 -7.85 -8.07
C THR A 274 -26.83 -8.00 -7.70
N ALA A 275 -26.41 -9.17 -7.22
CA ALA A 275 -25.02 -9.42 -6.85
C ALA A 275 -24.08 -9.28 -8.06
N THR A 276 -24.43 -9.89 -9.19
CA THR A 276 -23.64 -9.81 -10.42
C THR A 276 -23.55 -8.39 -10.94
N ALA A 277 -24.67 -7.64 -10.92
CA ALA A 277 -24.67 -6.24 -11.35
C ALA A 277 -23.73 -5.37 -10.50
N LEU A 278 -23.71 -5.55 -9.17
CA LEU A 278 -22.83 -4.81 -8.26
C LEU A 278 -21.36 -5.20 -8.44
N MET A 279 -21.05 -6.49 -8.56
CA MET A 279 -19.68 -6.95 -8.79
C MET A 279 -19.12 -6.42 -10.13
N ASN A 280 -19.95 -6.36 -11.16
CA ASN A 280 -19.57 -5.82 -12.46
C ASN A 280 -19.30 -4.30 -12.41
N LEU A 281 -20.03 -3.54 -11.58
CA LEU A 281 -19.74 -2.11 -11.36
C LEU A 281 -18.33 -1.91 -10.84
N PHE A 282 -17.88 -2.71 -9.88
CA PHE A 282 -16.55 -2.61 -9.31
C PHE A 282 -15.47 -2.91 -10.37
N GLN A 283 -15.65 -3.94 -11.18
CA GLN A 283 -14.74 -4.29 -12.28
C GLN A 283 -14.58 -3.16 -13.29
N VAL A 284 -15.69 -2.56 -13.71
CA VAL A 284 -15.69 -1.47 -14.69
C VAL A 284 -15.00 -0.21 -14.14
N THR A 285 -15.22 0.11 -12.87
CA THR A 285 -14.67 1.35 -12.26
C THR A 285 -13.16 1.25 -12.03
N GLN A 286 -12.65 0.09 -11.66
CA GLN A 286 -11.22 -0.05 -11.37
C GLN A 286 -10.33 -0.08 -12.60
N GLY A 287 -10.89 -0.18 -13.82
CA GLY A 287 -10.08 -0.32 -15.02
C GLY A 287 -9.00 -1.40 -14.85
N VAL A 288 -9.25 -2.35 -13.93
CA VAL A 288 -8.34 -3.46 -13.69
C VAL A 288 -8.22 -4.14 -15.03
N THR A 289 -7.07 -4.03 -15.59
CA THR A 289 -6.70 -4.73 -16.80
C THR A 289 -6.72 -6.23 -16.48
N TRP A 290 -7.93 -6.78 -16.47
CA TRP A 290 -8.18 -8.21 -16.41
C TRP A 290 -7.51 -8.93 -17.60
N ASP A 291 -6.95 -8.14 -18.49
CA ASP A 291 -6.19 -8.55 -19.68
C ASP A 291 -4.74 -8.98 -19.39
N GLN A 292 -4.26 -8.87 -18.16
CA GLN A 292 -3.14 -9.69 -17.78
C GLN A 292 -3.64 -11.14 -17.78
N ARG A 293 -3.42 -11.81 -18.92
CA ARG A 293 -3.60 -13.25 -19.07
C ARG A 293 -3.07 -13.89 -17.79
N TYR A 294 -3.98 -14.41 -16.97
CA TYR A 294 -3.58 -15.23 -15.84
C TYR A 294 -2.64 -16.28 -16.41
N VAL A 295 -1.39 -16.19 -15.97
CA VAL A 295 -0.44 -17.24 -16.23
C VAL A 295 -1.03 -18.46 -15.55
N THR A 296 -1.75 -19.29 -16.31
CA THR A 296 -2.24 -20.58 -15.82
C THR A 296 -1.06 -21.28 -15.16
N GLU A 297 -1.26 -22.06 -14.11
CA GLU A 297 -0.14 -22.77 -13.44
C GLU A 297 0.77 -23.49 -14.45
N ALA A 298 0.20 -23.99 -15.53
CA ALA A 298 0.93 -24.55 -16.68
C ALA A 298 1.83 -23.53 -17.40
N SER A 299 1.46 -22.25 -17.46
CA SER A 299 2.29 -21.21 -18.10
C SER A 299 3.38 -20.69 -17.14
N PHE A 300 3.13 -20.66 -15.85
CA PHE A 300 4.15 -20.36 -14.85
C PHE A 300 5.24 -21.44 -14.82
N THR A 301 4.83 -22.71 -14.78
CA THR A 301 5.75 -23.87 -14.88
C THR A 301 6.56 -23.82 -16.17
N ARG A 302 5.93 -23.48 -17.30
CA ARG A 302 6.60 -23.35 -18.60
C ARG A 302 7.60 -22.19 -18.63
N GLN A 303 7.28 -21.04 -18.03
CA GLN A 303 8.20 -19.90 -17.90
C GLN A 303 9.39 -20.25 -16.99
N LEU A 304 9.14 -20.96 -15.90
CA LEU A 304 10.18 -21.42 -14.97
C LEU A 304 11.13 -22.41 -15.67
N VAL A 305 10.59 -23.36 -16.44
CA VAL A 305 11.39 -24.29 -17.26
C VAL A 305 12.19 -23.53 -18.31
N GLN A 306 11.60 -22.56 -19.01
CA GLN A 306 12.31 -21.75 -19.99
C GLN A 306 13.43 -20.91 -19.35
N MET A 307 13.22 -20.36 -18.18
CA MET A 307 14.24 -19.62 -17.42
C MET A 307 15.41 -20.53 -17.04
N ILE A 308 15.12 -21.73 -16.53
CA ILE A 308 16.15 -22.73 -16.17
C ILE A 308 16.94 -23.13 -17.43
N LEU A 309 16.25 -23.40 -18.53
CA LEU A 309 16.87 -23.76 -19.81
C LEU A 309 17.77 -22.63 -20.35
N ALA A 310 17.34 -21.37 -20.22
CA ALA A 310 18.12 -20.20 -20.61
C ALA A 310 19.40 -20.08 -19.76
N ILE A 311 19.33 -20.35 -18.46
CA ILE A 311 20.49 -20.33 -17.56
C ILE A 311 21.49 -21.44 -17.96
N PHE A 312 21.00 -22.66 -18.25
CA PHE A 312 21.85 -23.75 -18.73
C PHE A 312 22.54 -23.42 -20.04
N LEU A 313 21.80 -22.88 -21.02
CA LEU A 313 22.37 -22.48 -22.31
C LEU A 313 23.43 -21.36 -22.14
N LEU A 314 23.16 -20.37 -21.29
CA LEU A 314 24.10 -19.31 -20.99
C LEU A 314 25.39 -19.88 -20.37
N THR A 315 25.25 -20.82 -19.43
CA THR A 315 26.41 -21.45 -18.76
C THR A 315 27.24 -22.24 -19.77
N ILE A 316 26.61 -23.04 -20.65
CA ILE A 316 27.31 -23.79 -21.70
C ILE A 316 28.03 -22.83 -22.66
N PHE A 317 27.37 -21.73 -23.07
CA PHE A 317 27.96 -20.72 -23.92
C PHE A 317 29.20 -20.08 -23.26
N LEU A 318 29.10 -19.77 -21.96
CA LEU A 318 30.19 -19.15 -21.21
C LEU A 318 31.40 -20.09 -21.08
N ILE A 319 31.14 -21.37 -20.81
CA ILE A 319 32.19 -22.42 -20.78
C ILE A 319 32.87 -22.52 -22.15
N GLY A 320 32.09 -22.59 -23.24
CA GLY A 320 32.59 -22.62 -24.59
C GLY A 320 33.45 -21.40 -24.93
N ALA A 321 32.99 -20.21 -24.57
CA ALA A 321 33.77 -18.97 -24.76
C ALA A 321 35.09 -18.97 -23.99
N CYS A 322 35.13 -19.46 -22.75
CA CYS A 322 36.33 -19.60 -21.97
C CYS A 322 37.31 -20.58 -22.60
N ILE A 323 36.86 -21.71 -23.14
CA ILE A 323 37.70 -22.69 -23.82
C ILE A 323 38.31 -22.06 -25.08
N VAL A 324 37.48 -21.38 -25.90
CA VAL A 324 37.96 -20.71 -27.12
C VAL A 324 38.96 -19.62 -26.77
N ALA A 325 38.69 -18.79 -25.75
CA ALA A 325 39.62 -17.76 -25.28
C ALA A 325 40.93 -18.37 -24.79
N GLY A 326 40.88 -19.49 -24.05
CA GLY A 326 42.08 -20.21 -23.61
C GLY A 326 42.93 -20.74 -24.77
N ILE A 327 42.29 -21.32 -25.80
CA ILE A 327 42.96 -21.79 -27.02
C ILE A 327 43.60 -20.61 -27.77
N LEU A 328 42.85 -19.53 -27.97
CA LEU A 328 43.37 -18.33 -28.63
C LEU A 328 44.56 -17.73 -27.87
N PHE A 329 44.45 -17.66 -26.53
CA PHE A 329 45.56 -17.18 -25.69
C PHE A 329 46.80 -18.09 -25.81
N PHE A 330 46.61 -19.41 -25.78
CA PHE A 330 47.71 -20.36 -25.96
C PHE A 330 48.35 -20.22 -27.35
N LEU A 331 47.55 -20.13 -28.41
CA LEU A 331 48.03 -19.92 -29.77
C LEU A 331 48.75 -18.59 -29.90
N SER A 332 48.23 -17.49 -29.34
CA SER A 332 48.86 -16.17 -29.37
C SER A 332 50.23 -16.18 -28.67
N ARG A 333 50.31 -16.88 -27.53
CA ARG A 333 51.59 -17.04 -26.78
C ARG A 333 52.61 -17.85 -27.60
N ARG A 334 52.17 -18.92 -28.27
CA ARG A 334 53.03 -19.74 -29.14
C ARG A 334 53.50 -18.97 -30.38
N PHE A 335 52.65 -18.14 -30.96
CA PHE A 335 53.02 -17.23 -32.05
C PHE A 335 53.98 -16.16 -31.58
N ALA A 336 53.75 -15.53 -30.43
CA ALA A 336 54.64 -14.54 -29.87
C ALA A 336 56.04 -15.09 -29.60
N ALA A 337 56.13 -16.31 -29.05
CA ALA A 337 57.43 -16.99 -28.81
C ALA A 337 58.20 -17.27 -30.11
N LYS A 338 57.49 -17.52 -31.24
CA LYS A 338 58.10 -17.80 -32.52
C LYS A 338 58.58 -16.54 -33.27
N PHE A 339 57.84 -15.43 -33.16
CA PHE A 339 58.12 -14.21 -33.93
C PHE A 339 58.84 -13.12 -33.11
N PHE A 340 58.82 -13.20 -31.78
CA PHE A 340 59.43 -12.23 -30.86
C PHE A 340 60.16 -12.95 -29.71
N PRO A 341 61.28 -13.64 -30.00
CA PRO A 341 61.96 -14.44 -28.99
C PRO A 341 62.57 -13.66 -27.82
N GLU A 342 62.76 -12.34 -27.95
CA GLU A 342 63.29 -11.46 -26.87
C GLU A 342 62.18 -10.80 -26.02
N SER A 343 60.91 -11.13 -26.25
CA SER A 343 59.77 -10.56 -25.50
C SER A 343 59.51 -11.40 -24.25
N SER A 344 59.28 -10.75 -23.11
CA SER A 344 58.94 -11.40 -21.83
C SER A 344 57.67 -12.28 -21.87
N TRP A 345 56.87 -12.19 -22.94
CA TRP A 345 55.66 -13.00 -23.19
C TRP A 345 55.94 -14.40 -23.75
N GLY A 346 57.17 -14.65 -24.19
CA GLY A 346 57.59 -15.93 -24.79
C GLY A 346 58.29 -16.90 -23.83
N HIS A 347 58.68 -16.45 -22.65
CA HIS A 347 59.40 -17.29 -21.69
C HIS A 347 58.37 -18.10 -20.84
N THR A 348 58.52 -19.41 -20.87
CA THR A 348 57.89 -20.32 -19.94
C THR A 348 58.75 -20.38 -18.68
N ASP A 349 58.11 -20.27 -17.51
CA ASP A 349 58.75 -20.32 -16.19
C ASP A 349 59.37 -21.70 -15.85
N GLU A 350 59.83 -22.47 -16.83
CA GLU A 350 60.46 -23.76 -16.60
C GLU A 350 61.91 -23.66 -16.08
N ASP A 351 62.51 -22.48 -16.10
CA ASP A 351 63.92 -22.30 -15.69
C ASP A 351 64.10 -21.81 -14.23
N GLN A 352 63.04 -21.69 -13.45
CA GLN A 352 63.15 -21.36 -12.01
C GLN A 352 62.91 -22.57 -11.11
N LEU A 353 63.54 -23.72 -11.40
CA LEU A 353 63.77 -24.72 -10.39
C LEU A 353 64.90 -24.26 -9.46
N ILE A 354 64.50 -23.62 -8.35
CA ILE A 354 65.43 -23.34 -7.24
C ILE A 354 65.94 -24.68 -6.73
N ARG A 355 67.14 -25.05 -7.10
CA ARG A 355 67.84 -26.18 -6.46
C ARG A 355 68.24 -25.75 -5.06
N LEU A 356 67.44 -26.20 -4.08
CA LEU A 356 67.80 -26.17 -2.68
C LEU A 356 68.96 -27.13 -2.47
N ASN A 357 70.18 -26.58 -2.40
CA ASN A 357 71.38 -27.30 -2.09
C ASN A 357 71.50 -27.48 -0.58
N LEU A 358 70.86 -28.55 -0.08
CA LEU A 358 70.98 -28.97 1.31
C LEU A 358 72.36 -29.67 1.44
N LYS A 359 73.36 -28.94 1.97
CA LYS A 359 74.58 -29.54 2.50
C LYS A 359 74.28 -30.16 3.85
N THR A 360 74.51 -31.48 3.96
CA THR A 360 74.65 -32.23 5.18
C THR A 360 75.86 -31.80 6.02
#